data_a721a956f0a5b45b095c37c1aacf386e
#
_entry.id   a721a956f0a5b45b095c37c1aacf386e
#
_cell.length_a   1.000
_cell.length_b   1.000
_cell.length_c   1.000
_cell.angle_alpha   90.00
_cell.angle_beta   90.00
_cell.angle_gamma   90.00
#
_symmetry.space_group_name_H-M   'P 1'
#
loop_
_entity.id
_entity.type
_entity.pdbx_description
1 polymer ?
#
loop_
_entity_poly.entity_id
_entity_poly.type
_entity_poly.pdbx_seq_one_letter_code
_entity_poly.pdbx_strand_id
1 'polypeptide(L)'
;RYQIGESITSIADSVIGTICEDDRFCLAQAVSQCKNYKLAREHLFISAESIYNEEALTQCIYQTVGDIAICPNLKLLDRNGKMIGLKVAPEFLKLWKTDENEVIKAAVRNSSKLYPARYYNFLKALFMQEYKGEDFMEEDSSSVLLEGNGDKCISTTILQHGAAAIFYPGVCRKICEVLGAESLYLVFTSVHEVM
;
A
#
# COMPACT_ATOMS: atom_id res chain seq x y z
N ARG A 1 -27.01 14.20 -6.49
CA ARG A 1 -27.09 14.97 -7.76
C ARG A 1 -27.80 14.17 -8.86
N TYR A 2 -27.50 12.88 -9.01
CA TYR A 2 -28.18 12.01 -9.99
C TYR A 2 -29.71 11.96 -9.77
N GLN A 3 -30.15 12.09 -8.52
CA GLN A 3 -31.59 12.15 -8.17
C GLN A 3 -32.28 13.49 -8.53
N ILE A 4 -31.52 14.52 -8.91
CA ILE A 4 -32.01 15.87 -9.22
C ILE A 4 -32.11 16.08 -10.75
N GLY A 5 -31.89 15.05 -11.57
CA GLY A 5 -32.03 15.12 -13.03
C GLY A 5 -30.82 15.68 -13.79
N GLU A 6 -29.66 15.82 -13.15
CA GLU A 6 -28.42 16.14 -13.87
C GLU A 6 -27.98 14.95 -14.76
N SER A 7 -27.54 15.25 -15.99
CA SER A 7 -27.04 14.21 -16.90
C SER A 7 -25.70 13.65 -16.38
N ILE A 8 -25.44 12.38 -16.68
CA ILE A 8 -24.14 11.72 -16.36
C ILE A 8 -22.97 12.53 -16.93
N THR A 9 -23.13 13.10 -18.12
CA THR A 9 -22.13 13.94 -18.77
C THR A 9 -21.85 15.21 -17.95
N SER A 10 -22.89 15.89 -17.48
CA SER A 10 -22.74 17.09 -16.64
C SER A 10 -22.06 16.80 -15.30
N ILE A 11 -22.37 15.66 -14.68
CA ILE A 11 -21.73 15.22 -13.46
C ILE A 11 -20.26 14.89 -13.73
N ALA A 12 -19.97 14.18 -14.83
CA ALA A 12 -18.61 13.85 -15.22
C ALA A 12 -17.77 15.12 -15.50
N ASP A 13 -18.34 16.08 -16.24
CA ASP A 13 -17.67 17.34 -16.55
C ASP A 13 -17.39 18.17 -15.27
N SER A 14 -18.34 18.18 -14.34
CA SER A 14 -18.16 18.84 -13.03
C SER A 14 -17.05 18.19 -12.20
N VAL A 15 -16.99 16.86 -12.19
CA VAL A 15 -15.94 16.10 -11.49
C VAL A 15 -14.58 16.33 -12.17
N ILE A 16 -14.52 16.28 -13.50
CA ILE A 16 -13.32 16.54 -14.28
C ILE A 16 -12.84 17.97 -14.05
N GLY A 17 -13.75 18.97 -14.08
CA GLY A 17 -13.44 20.35 -13.78
C GLY A 17 -12.80 20.54 -12.41
N THR A 18 -13.42 19.97 -11.38
CA THR A 18 -12.90 20.02 -10.00
C THR A 18 -11.53 19.36 -9.87
N ILE A 19 -11.28 18.27 -10.58
CA ILE A 19 -10.00 17.57 -10.60
C ILE A 19 -8.93 18.38 -11.35
N CYS A 20 -9.30 18.99 -12.48
CA CYS A 20 -8.38 19.77 -13.30
C CYS A 20 -7.99 21.13 -12.70
N GLU A 21 -8.81 21.68 -11.79
CA GLU A 21 -8.48 22.91 -11.06
C GLU A 21 -7.41 22.70 -9.98
N ASP A 22 -7.12 21.47 -9.62
CA ASP A 22 -6.03 21.15 -8.69
C ASP A 22 -4.71 20.92 -9.46
N ASP A 23 -3.82 21.90 -9.42
CA ASP A 23 -2.49 21.89 -10.07
C ASP A 23 -1.65 20.63 -9.76
N ARG A 24 -2.03 19.86 -8.74
CA ARG A 24 -1.34 18.63 -8.32
C ARG A 24 -1.89 17.37 -8.98
N PHE A 25 -2.98 17.48 -9.73
CA PHE A 25 -3.57 16.34 -10.44
C PHE A 25 -3.61 16.59 -11.94
N CYS A 26 -2.83 15.80 -12.68
CA CYS A 26 -2.87 15.78 -14.14
C CYS A 26 -3.56 14.51 -14.63
N LEU A 27 -4.85 14.63 -15.01
CA LEU A 27 -5.63 13.51 -15.53
C LEU A 27 -4.95 12.84 -16.75
N ALA A 28 -4.37 13.64 -17.64
CA ALA A 28 -3.66 13.12 -18.81
C ALA A 28 -2.45 12.27 -18.41
N GLN A 29 -1.72 12.68 -17.38
CA GLN A 29 -0.59 11.92 -16.84
C GLN A 29 -1.08 10.61 -16.21
N ALA A 30 -2.13 10.65 -15.38
CA ALA A 30 -2.71 9.47 -14.76
C ALA A 30 -3.21 8.47 -15.81
N VAL A 31 -3.91 8.92 -16.84
CA VAL A 31 -4.37 8.08 -17.96
C VAL A 31 -3.19 7.48 -18.73
N SER A 32 -2.16 8.26 -19.00
CA SER A 32 -0.94 7.78 -19.68
C SER A 32 -0.23 6.71 -18.84
N GLN A 33 -0.12 6.92 -17.54
CA GLN A 33 0.45 5.97 -16.59
C GLN A 33 -0.35 4.66 -16.55
N CYS A 34 -1.68 4.74 -16.48
CA CYS A 34 -2.55 3.57 -16.52
C CYS A 34 -2.45 2.78 -17.83
N LYS A 35 -2.23 3.43 -18.97
CA LYS A 35 -2.18 2.78 -20.28
C LYS A 35 -0.82 2.14 -20.60
N ASN A 36 0.25 2.59 -19.97
CA ASN A 36 1.61 2.17 -20.31
C ASN A 36 2.27 1.43 -19.15
N TYR A 37 2.47 0.11 -19.29
CA TYR A 37 3.09 -0.71 -18.25
C TYR A 37 4.48 -0.22 -17.82
N LYS A 38 5.30 0.27 -18.73
CA LYS A 38 6.64 0.78 -18.37
C LYS A 38 6.57 1.95 -17.41
N LEU A 39 5.55 2.80 -17.56
CA LEU A 39 5.30 3.92 -16.64
C LEU A 39 4.59 3.46 -15.37
N ALA A 40 3.61 2.57 -15.47
CA ALA A 40 2.89 2.03 -14.33
C ALA A 40 3.79 1.24 -13.38
N ARG A 41 4.69 0.43 -13.94
CA ARG A 41 5.51 -0.54 -13.22
C ARG A 41 6.27 0.06 -12.03
N GLU A 42 6.87 1.25 -12.20
CA GLU A 42 7.67 1.90 -11.15
C GLU A 42 6.80 2.49 -10.02
N HIS A 43 5.49 2.58 -10.24
CA HIS A 43 4.51 3.11 -9.29
C HIS A 43 3.59 2.03 -8.71
N LEU A 44 3.85 0.77 -9.01
CA LEU A 44 3.12 -0.34 -8.41
C LEU A 44 3.56 -0.54 -6.96
N PHE A 45 2.60 -0.81 -6.10
CA PHE A 45 2.83 -1.18 -4.69
C PHE A 45 1.78 -2.20 -4.25
N ILE A 46 1.95 -2.83 -3.09
CA ILE A 46 1.02 -3.81 -2.55
C ILE A 46 0.21 -3.26 -1.38
N SER A 47 -1.02 -3.73 -1.25
CA SER A 47 -1.82 -3.70 -0.03
C SER A 47 -2.16 -5.11 0.43
N ALA A 48 -2.48 -5.26 1.70
CA ALA A 48 -2.97 -6.51 2.28
C ALA A 48 -4.49 -6.39 2.52
N GLU A 49 -5.22 -7.43 2.13
CA GLU A 49 -6.66 -7.57 2.37
C GLU A 49 -6.94 -8.93 2.99
N SER A 50 -8.04 -9.05 3.73
CA SER A 50 -8.51 -10.36 4.14
C SER A 50 -9.08 -11.12 2.93
N ILE A 51 -8.80 -12.43 2.82
CA ILE A 51 -9.42 -13.26 1.77
C ILE A 51 -10.95 -13.34 1.90
N TYR A 52 -11.49 -13.03 3.07
CA TYR A 52 -12.93 -13.00 3.32
C TYR A 52 -13.59 -11.67 2.90
N ASN A 53 -12.81 -10.69 2.46
CA ASN A 53 -13.32 -9.43 1.92
C ASN A 53 -13.56 -9.58 0.41
N GLU A 54 -14.59 -10.37 0.06
CA GLU A 54 -14.91 -10.67 -1.34
C GLU A 54 -15.16 -9.42 -2.19
N GLU A 55 -15.82 -8.42 -1.63
CA GLU A 55 -16.11 -7.17 -2.32
C GLU A 55 -14.81 -6.46 -2.76
N ALA A 56 -13.83 -6.38 -1.86
CA ALA A 56 -12.54 -5.76 -2.16
C ALA A 56 -11.72 -6.55 -3.18
N LEU A 57 -11.88 -7.88 -3.23
CA LEU A 57 -11.10 -8.77 -4.09
C LEU A 57 -11.71 -8.96 -5.48
N THR A 58 -13.01 -8.77 -5.65
CA THR A 58 -13.70 -8.96 -6.93
C THR A 58 -13.14 -8.08 -8.05
N GLN A 59 -12.57 -6.93 -7.70
CA GLN A 59 -12.12 -5.92 -8.65
C GLN A 59 -10.60 -5.84 -8.82
N CYS A 60 -9.84 -6.79 -8.29
CA CYS A 60 -8.38 -6.74 -8.39
C CYS A 60 -7.77 -8.13 -8.56
N ILE A 61 -6.58 -8.16 -9.13
CA ILE A 61 -5.71 -9.33 -9.08
C ILE A 61 -5.08 -9.44 -7.68
N TYR A 62 -4.81 -10.66 -7.21
CA TYR A 62 -4.17 -10.86 -5.91
C TYR A 62 -3.49 -12.22 -5.81
N GLN A 63 -2.54 -12.32 -4.90
CA GLN A 63 -1.92 -13.58 -4.49
C GLN A 63 -2.23 -13.83 -3.02
N THR A 64 -2.59 -15.07 -2.65
CA THR A 64 -2.89 -15.41 -1.28
C THR A 64 -1.66 -15.92 -0.52
N VAL A 65 -1.55 -15.51 0.75
CA VAL A 65 -0.61 -16.06 1.73
C VAL A 65 -1.39 -16.30 3.02
N GLY A 66 -1.73 -17.57 3.29
CA GLY A 66 -2.69 -17.89 4.36
C GLY A 66 -4.02 -17.20 4.10
N ASP A 67 -4.52 -16.50 5.11
CA ASP A 67 -5.80 -15.77 5.06
C ASP A 67 -5.68 -14.33 4.54
N ILE A 68 -4.52 -13.97 4.01
CA ILE A 68 -4.25 -12.64 3.49
C ILE A 68 -4.09 -12.68 1.97
N ALA A 69 -4.77 -11.76 1.30
CA ALA A 69 -4.61 -11.47 -0.12
C ALA A 69 -3.67 -10.27 -0.29
N ILE A 70 -2.61 -10.44 -1.06
CA ILE A 70 -1.67 -9.40 -1.46
C ILE A 70 -2.15 -8.82 -2.78
N CYS A 71 -2.65 -7.59 -2.75
CA CYS A 71 -3.25 -6.92 -3.89
C CYS A 71 -2.31 -5.84 -4.44
N PRO A 72 -1.92 -5.88 -5.72
CA PRO A 72 -1.18 -4.80 -6.33
C PRO A 72 -2.07 -3.57 -6.57
N ASN A 73 -1.49 -2.41 -6.34
CA ASN A 73 -2.11 -1.11 -6.56
C ASN A 73 -1.17 -0.24 -7.40
N LEU A 74 -1.74 0.67 -8.16
CA LEU A 74 -1.02 1.69 -8.91
C LEU A 74 -1.13 3.03 -8.20
N LYS A 75 -0.02 3.62 -7.80
CA LYS A 75 0.04 4.98 -7.26
C LYS A 75 -0.20 5.98 -8.39
N LEU A 76 -1.28 6.72 -8.31
CA LEU A 76 -1.65 7.75 -9.29
C LEU A 76 -1.32 9.17 -8.79
N LEU A 77 -1.53 9.42 -7.50
CA LEU A 77 -1.42 10.75 -6.91
C LEU A 77 -1.00 10.64 -5.45
N ASP A 78 -0.15 11.59 -5.03
CA ASP A 78 0.21 11.82 -3.64
C ASP A 78 -0.26 13.23 -3.25
N ARG A 79 -1.36 13.29 -2.51
CA ARG A 79 -2.02 14.55 -2.17
C ARG A 79 -1.92 14.79 -0.67
N ASN A 80 -1.23 15.86 -0.28
CA ASN A 80 -1.09 16.25 1.14
C ASN A 80 -0.57 15.11 2.05
N GLY A 81 0.34 14.27 1.54
CA GLY A 81 0.84 13.10 2.25
C GLY A 81 -0.13 11.92 2.30
N LYS A 82 -1.29 12.01 1.61
CA LYS A 82 -2.20 10.89 1.43
C LYS A 82 -1.95 10.20 0.11
N MET A 83 -1.74 8.90 0.17
CA MET A 83 -1.62 8.07 -1.01
C MET A 83 -2.99 7.89 -1.67
N ILE A 84 -3.03 8.12 -2.98
CA ILE A 84 -4.17 7.73 -3.80
C ILE A 84 -3.69 6.61 -4.71
N GLY A 85 -4.31 5.46 -4.59
CA GLY A 85 -3.98 4.27 -5.35
C GLY A 85 -5.20 3.69 -6.05
N LEU A 86 -4.95 3.05 -7.17
CA LEU A 86 -5.95 2.28 -7.92
C LEU A 86 -5.59 0.80 -7.84
N LYS A 87 -6.49 -0.05 -7.36
CA LYS A 87 -6.32 -1.51 -7.40
C LYS A 87 -6.15 -1.97 -8.85
N VAL A 88 -5.20 -2.86 -9.08
CA VAL A 88 -4.94 -3.38 -10.42
C VAL A 88 -5.97 -4.45 -10.75
N ALA A 89 -6.92 -4.11 -11.63
CA ALA A 89 -7.95 -5.03 -12.12
C ALA A 89 -7.40 -5.95 -13.23
N PRO A 90 -8.03 -7.13 -13.47
CA PRO A 90 -7.62 -8.06 -14.52
C PRO A 90 -7.53 -7.45 -15.91
N GLU A 91 -8.30 -6.40 -16.20
CA GLU A 91 -8.29 -5.68 -17.48
C GLU A 91 -6.95 -5.01 -17.76
N PHE A 92 -6.23 -4.58 -16.71
CA PHE A 92 -4.89 -4.02 -16.86
C PHE A 92 -3.88 -5.03 -17.42
N LEU A 93 -3.98 -6.31 -17.07
CA LEU A 93 -3.10 -7.34 -17.59
C LEU A 93 -3.21 -7.43 -19.11
N LYS A 94 -4.44 -7.36 -19.64
CA LYS A 94 -4.69 -7.36 -21.10
C LYS A 94 -4.15 -6.10 -21.75
N LEU A 95 -4.39 -4.94 -21.14
CA LEU A 95 -3.93 -3.64 -21.62
C LEU A 95 -2.40 -3.56 -21.64
N TRP A 96 -1.76 -4.04 -20.58
CA TRP A 96 -0.30 -4.02 -20.41
C TRP A 96 0.42 -5.14 -21.12
N LYS A 97 -0.30 -6.16 -21.58
CA LYS A 97 0.25 -7.38 -22.20
C LYS A 97 1.29 -8.06 -21.28
N THR A 98 0.94 -8.19 -20.02
CA THR A 98 1.75 -8.79 -18.96
C THR A 98 0.93 -9.82 -18.17
N ASP A 99 1.59 -10.61 -17.37
CA ASP A 99 0.94 -11.57 -16.49
C ASP A 99 0.85 -11.06 -15.03
N GLU A 100 -0.03 -11.70 -14.28
CA GLU A 100 -0.30 -11.37 -12.89
C GLU A 100 0.94 -11.48 -12.00
N ASN A 101 1.74 -12.53 -12.18
CA ASN A 101 2.93 -12.77 -11.37
C ASN A 101 3.98 -11.67 -11.58
N GLU A 102 4.14 -11.19 -12.81
CA GLU A 102 5.07 -10.08 -13.10
C GLU A 102 4.62 -8.79 -12.39
N VAL A 103 3.33 -8.49 -12.46
CA VAL A 103 2.76 -7.30 -11.80
C VAL A 103 2.92 -7.37 -10.29
N ILE A 104 2.57 -8.50 -9.67
CA ILE A 104 2.71 -8.69 -8.22
C ILE A 104 4.17 -8.61 -7.78
N LYS A 105 5.09 -9.29 -8.49
CA LYS A 105 6.52 -9.21 -8.19
C LYS A 105 7.09 -7.79 -8.33
N ALA A 106 6.63 -7.03 -9.31
CA ALA A 106 7.02 -5.64 -9.46
C ALA A 106 6.50 -4.79 -8.31
N ALA A 107 5.21 -4.96 -7.95
CA ALA A 107 4.58 -4.26 -6.84
C ALA A 107 5.27 -4.56 -5.50
N VAL A 108 5.55 -5.82 -5.17
CA VAL A 108 6.28 -6.21 -3.94
C VAL A 108 7.65 -5.53 -3.88
N ARG A 109 8.40 -5.56 -4.98
CA ARG A 109 9.75 -4.96 -5.06
C ARG A 109 9.75 -3.45 -4.86
N ASN A 110 8.77 -2.78 -5.44
CA ASN A 110 8.71 -1.32 -5.39
C ASN A 110 8.15 -0.81 -4.07
N SER A 111 7.28 -1.58 -3.40
CA SER A 111 6.65 -1.18 -2.15
C SER A 111 7.66 -0.76 -1.09
N SER A 112 8.73 -1.53 -0.91
CA SER A 112 9.79 -1.21 0.06
C SER A 112 10.53 0.09 -0.24
N LYS A 113 10.56 0.53 -1.51
CA LYS A 113 11.17 1.80 -1.92
C LYS A 113 10.20 2.96 -1.82
N LEU A 114 8.94 2.75 -2.24
CA LEU A 114 7.90 3.77 -2.24
C LEU A 114 7.40 4.08 -0.84
N TYR A 115 7.29 3.06 -0.01
CA TYR A 115 6.73 3.10 1.34
C TYR A 115 7.54 2.19 2.26
N PRO A 116 8.75 2.59 2.69
CA PRO A 116 9.59 1.78 3.55
C PRO A 116 8.87 1.27 4.79
N ALA A 117 9.14 0.01 5.15
CA ALA A 117 8.64 -0.56 6.40
C ALA A 117 9.22 0.19 7.60
N ARG A 118 8.39 0.40 8.61
CA ARG A 118 8.77 1.03 9.87
C ARG A 118 8.22 0.21 11.03
N TYR A 119 8.97 0.21 12.09
CA TYR A 119 8.54 -0.29 13.37
C TYR A 119 7.97 0.85 14.20
N TYR A 120 6.83 0.61 14.82
CA TYR A 120 6.16 1.57 15.67
C TYR A 120 5.96 1.01 17.08
N ASN A 121 6.31 1.80 18.08
CA ASN A 121 5.73 1.63 19.40
C ASN A 121 4.33 2.24 19.36
N PHE A 122 3.32 1.41 19.63
CA PHE A 122 1.92 1.79 19.47
C PHE A 122 1.53 3.02 20.33
N LEU A 123 2.01 3.06 21.56
CA LEU A 123 1.74 4.21 22.43
C LEU A 123 2.38 5.50 21.92
N LYS A 124 3.64 5.43 21.43
CA LYS A 124 4.27 6.60 20.81
C LYS A 124 3.50 7.06 19.58
N ALA A 125 3.04 6.14 18.74
CA ALA A 125 2.28 6.46 17.54
C ALA A 125 0.94 7.16 17.84
N LEU A 126 0.29 6.81 18.97
CA LEU A 126 -0.96 7.45 19.40
C LEU A 126 -0.76 8.87 19.95
N PHE A 127 0.32 9.12 20.68
CA PHE A 127 0.49 10.37 21.43
C PHE A 127 1.47 11.37 20.79
N MET A 128 2.29 10.94 19.84
CA MET A 128 3.32 11.77 19.20
C MET A 128 3.00 11.97 17.72
N GLN A 129 2.39 13.10 17.37
CA GLN A 129 1.95 13.39 15.98
C GLN A 129 3.07 13.35 14.92
N GLU A 130 4.32 13.60 15.31
CA GLU A 130 5.47 13.61 14.41
C GLU A 130 6.25 12.28 14.39
N TYR A 131 5.79 11.27 15.17
CA TYR A 131 6.47 10.00 15.24
C TYR A 131 6.26 9.19 13.96
N LYS A 132 7.33 9.00 13.20
CA LYS A 132 7.32 8.31 11.90
C LYS A 132 7.80 6.85 11.98
N GLY A 133 7.84 6.30 13.19
CA GLY A 133 8.39 4.97 13.42
C GLY A 133 9.92 4.91 13.23
N GLU A 134 10.46 3.77 13.59
CA GLU A 134 11.91 3.52 13.56
C GLU A 134 12.27 2.69 12.32
N ASP A 135 13.43 2.97 11.74
CA ASP A 135 14.00 2.12 10.70
C ASP A 135 14.69 0.92 11.35
N PHE A 136 14.13 -0.26 11.17
CA PHE A 136 14.69 -1.49 11.72
C PHE A 136 15.43 -2.35 10.67
N MET A 137 15.42 -1.90 9.42
CA MET A 137 16.07 -2.63 8.32
C MET A 137 17.56 -2.36 8.22
N GLU A 138 18.04 -1.26 8.81
CA GLU A 138 19.47 -0.93 8.89
C GLU A 138 20.19 -1.83 9.90
N GLU A 139 21.48 -2.09 9.66
CA GLU A 139 22.26 -3.06 10.47
C GLU A 139 22.37 -2.67 11.95
N ASP A 140 22.50 -1.39 12.27
CA ASP A 140 22.68 -0.88 13.63
C ASP A 140 21.37 -0.70 14.42
N SER A 141 20.22 -0.93 13.80
CA SER A 141 18.91 -0.67 14.40
C SER A 141 18.31 -1.84 15.20
N SER A 142 19.07 -2.90 15.40
CA SER A 142 18.61 -4.12 16.10
C SER A 142 18.08 -3.87 17.51
N SER A 143 18.65 -2.89 18.24
CA SER A 143 18.22 -2.52 19.61
C SER A 143 16.81 -1.91 19.64
N VAL A 144 16.39 -1.26 18.58
CA VAL A 144 15.12 -0.52 18.50
C VAL A 144 13.90 -1.44 18.65
N LEU A 145 13.96 -2.66 18.09
CA LEU A 145 12.87 -3.64 18.21
C LEU A 145 12.74 -4.20 19.63
N LEU A 146 13.83 -4.19 20.41
CA LEU A 146 13.87 -4.72 21.77
C LEU A 146 13.55 -3.66 22.82
N GLU A 147 13.70 -2.37 22.49
CA GLU A 147 13.50 -1.28 23.44
C GLU A 147 12.02 -0.98 23.69
N GLY A 148 11.71 -0.70 24.94
CA GLY A 148 10.43 -0.18 25.41
C GLY A 148 9.38 -1.23 25.73
N ASN A 149 8.59 -0.93 26.75
CA ASN A 149 7.39 -1.66 27.11
C ASN A 149 6.23 -1.19 26.24
N GLY A 150 5.40 -2.11 25.79
CA GLY A 150 4.18 -1.81 25.04
C GLY A 150 4.05 -2.59 23.73
N ASP A 151 2.85 -2.53 23.18
CA ASP A 151 2.53 -3.21 21.94
C ASP A 151 3.29 -2.57 20.77
N LYS A 152 3.72 -3.42 19.88
CA LYS A 152 4.60 -3.09 18.77
C LYS A 152 3.93 -3.46 17.47
N CYS A 153 4.04 -2.60 16.46
CA CYS A 153 3.48 -2.91 15.15
C CYS A 153 4.42 -2.53 14.01
N ILE A 154 4.24 -3.20 12.90
CA ILE A 154 4.86 -2.87 11.63
C ILE A 154 3.88 -2.11 10.77
N SER A 155 4.31 -1.02 10.21
CA SER A 155 3.58 -0.24 9.22
C SER A 155 4.55 0.36 8.21
N THR A 156 4.11 1.35 7.45
CA THR A 156 4.94 2.10 6.52
C THR A 156 5.20 3.52 7.01
N THR A 157 6.15 4.21 6.39
CA THR A 157 6.45 5.63 6.68
C THR A 157 5.26 6.56 6.60
N ILE A 158 4.19 6.18 5.93
CA ILE A 158 2.97 6.98 5.73
C ILE A 158 1.76 6.47 6.50
N LEU A 159 1.92 5.40 7.30
CA LEU A 159 0.84 4.74 8.06
C LEU A 159 -0.37 4.34 7.19
N GLN A 160 -0.14 4.02 5.92
CA GLN A 160 -1.16 3.53 5.00
C GLN A 160 -0.68 2.24 4.34
N HIS A 161 -1.60 1.29 4.15
CA HIS A 161 -1.31 -0.04 3.60
C HIS A 161 -0.15 -0.78 4.30
N GLY A 162 0.11 -0.42 5.56
CA GLY A 162 1.29 -0.86 6.29
C GLY A 162 1.28 -2.32 6.67
N ALA A 163 0.11 -2.96 6.79
CA ALA A 163 0.02 -4.39 6.99
C ALA A 163 0.71 -5.19 5.87
N ALA A 164 0.79 -4.64 4.65
CA ALA A 164 1.52 -5.25 3.55
C ALA A 164 3.05 -5.22 3.74
N ALA A 165 3.58 -4.38 4.62
CA ALA A 165 5.03 -4.25 4.82
C ALA A 165 5.69 -5.54 5.33
N ILE A 166 4.94 -6.42 6.01
CA ILE A 166 5.45 -7.71 6.46
C ILE A 166 5.82 -8.64 5.29
N PHE A 167 5.24 -8.43 4.11
CA PHE A 167 5.52 -9.19 2.90
C PHE A 167 6.67 -8.60 2.07
N TYR A 168 7.29 -7.50 2.51
CA TYR A 168 8.44 -6.96 1.81
C TYR A 168 9.66 -7.86 1.97
N PRO A 169 10.54 -7.92 0.96
CA PRO A 169 11.72 -8.76 1.02
C PRO A 169 12.57 -8.48 2.26
N GLY A 170 12.79 -9.52 3.05
CA GLY A 170 13.67 -9.46 4.22
C GLY A 170 13.03 -8.97 5.53
N VAL A 171 11.83 -8.40 5.53
CA VAL A 171 11.20 -7.85 6.74
C VAL A 171 10.98 -8.93 7.81
N CYS A 172 10.27 -10.02 7.49
CA CYS A 172 10.07 -11.11 8.46
C CYS A 172 11.38 -11.69 8.98
N ARG A 173 12.35 -11.91 8.08
CA ARG A 173 13.66 -12.42 8.46
C ARG A 173 14.38 -11.49 9.44
N LYS A 174 14.41 -10.19 9.16
CA LYS A 174 15.03 -9.20 10.03
C LYS A 174 14.39 -9.16 11.41
N ILE A 175 13.06 -9.24 11.48
CA ILE A 175 12.33 -9.29 12.74
C ILE A 175 12.70 -10.55 13.53
N CYS A 176 12.71 -11.72 12.89
CA CYS A 176 13.10 -12.98 13.52
C CYS A 176 14.56 -12.92 14.04
N GLU A 177 15.49 -12.41 13.24
CA GLU A 177 16.89 -12.25 13.62
C GLU A 177 17.04 -11.37 14.87
N VAL A 178 16.37 -10.23 14.89
CA VAL A 178 16.46 -9.29 16.03
C VAL A 178 15.82 -9.86 17.30
N LEU A 179 14.68 -10.53 17.16
CA LEU A 179 13.98 -11.13 18.30
C LEU A 179 14.58 -12.48 18.75
N GLY A 180 15.53 -13.04 18.00
CA GLY A 180 16.07 -14.38 18.25
C GLY A 180 14.99 -15.47 18.12
N ALA A 181 13.98 -15.26 17.27
CA ALA A 181 12.84 -16.14 17.10
C ALA A 181 12.92 -16.92 15.79
N GLU A 182 12.53 -18.20 15.81
CA GLU A 182 12.45 -19.03 14.60
C GLU A 182 11.15 -18.79 13.82
N SER A 183 10.09 -18.31 14.50
CA SER A 183 8.77 -18.06 13.92
C SER A 183 8.08 -16.88 14.60
N LEU A 184 7.13 -16.28 13.91
CA LEU A 184 6.32 -15.14 14.37
C LEU A 184 4.84 -15.48 14.25
N TYR A 185 4.06 -15.01 15.21
CA TYR A 185 2.63 -14.89 15.07
C TYR A 185 2.31 -13.45 14.66
N LEU A 186 1.58 -13.29 13.56
CA LEU A 186 1.22 -11.99 13.03
C LEU A 186 -0.27 -11.75 13.24
N VAL A 187 -0.60 -10.63 13.88
CA VAL A 187 -1.98 -10.21 14.10
C VAL A 187 -2.26 -9.00 13.21
N PHE A 188 -3.05 -9.20 12.18
CA PHE A 188 -3.48 -8.14 11.27
C PHE A 188 -4.64 -7.38 11.92
N THR A 189 -4.33 -6.29 12.58
CA THR A 189 -5.29 -5.45 13.30
C THR A 189 -6.09 -4.57 12.33
N SER A 190 -5.46 -4.17 11.23
CA SER A 190 -6.09 -3.45 10.12
C SER A 190 -5.29 -3.64 8.82
N VAL A 191 -5.74 -3.01 7.74
CA VAL A 191 -4.97 -2.94 6.48
C VAL A 191 -3.75 -2.00 6.59
N HIS A 192 -3.62 -1.28 7.69
CA HIS A 192 -2.60 -0.26 7.88
C HIS A 192 -1.43 -0.69 8.77
N GLU A 193 -1.62 -1.71 9.61
CA GLU A 193 -0.59 -2.23 10.50
C GLU A 193 -0.77 -3.72 10.81
N VAL A 194 0.33 -4.35 11.21
CA VAL A 194 0.40 -5.72 11.75
C VAL A 194 1.20 -5.73 13.05
N MET A 195 0.68 -6.45 14.04
CA MET A 195 1.31 -6.67 15.37
C MET A 195 1.93 -8.04 15.45
#